data_916e0882fea148c2144a2b3935a4ebb9
#
_entry.id   916e0882fea148c2144a2b3935a4ebb9
#
_cell.length_a   1.000
_cell.length_b   1.000
_cell.length_c   1.000
_cell.angle_alpha   90.00
_cell.angle_beta   90.00
_cell.angle_gamma   90.00
#
_symmetry.space_group_name_H-M   'P 1'
#
loop_
_entity.id
_entity.type
_entity.pdbx_description
1 polymer ?
#
loop_
_entity_poly.entity_id
_entity_poly.type
_entity_poly.pdbx_seq_one_letter_code
_entity_poly.pdbx_strand_id
1 'polypeptide(L)'
;MRRLVLGLVSIIFGLFGCWQMGSTARGEVPEFRVADGKVTLQGVGPDNPIIYDNDWWFDVFDNNYLWAQASLGAADLRGNVVSRDMWDWQKGYLYSFEQSWEDAEKAIKLARDSGLKNIPDLTRGSDRALERPESGRIEDTMPHPTAGSRLIVAQAQRATPQKPLLVIAGGPQTTVANALLTNPEIAPNMIVFNLTVNGGYNGKDGWSAYIVAKKTRSVDWGGGDFWDRDSVFQAADFDLLPENPFTSDMKRFIRTDLGRANQLGDGAPLVWLWQPKCWTDAVVKGVEFHGNSMRYTAVSERNEGDVLVIPKQSTNLQLSREEFFRVLKTPDLF
;
A
#
# COMPACT_ATOMS: atom_id res chain seq x y z
N MET A 1 -57.09 -73.47 4.64
CA MET A 1 -57.16 -72.30 5.45
C MET A 1 -55.74 -71.80 5.71
N ARG A 2 -55.27 -70.80 4.96
CA ARG A 2 -53.93 -70.23 5.09
C ARG A 2 -54.04 -68.90 5.82
N ARG A 3 -53.40 -68.76 6.96
CA ARG A 3 -53.29 -67.47 7.68
C ARG A 3 -52.01 -66.79 7.23
N LEU A 4 -52.16 -65.61 6.69
CA LEU A 4 -51.10 -64.65 6.44
C LEU A 4 -50.63 -64.04 7.75
N VAL A 5 -49.31 -64.05 7.98
CA VAL A 5 -48.68 -63.29 9.05
C VAL A 5 -47.96 -62.11 8.35
N LEU A 6 -48.44 -60.92 8.60
CA LEU A 6 -47.78 -59.66 8.21
C LEU A 6 -46.66 -59.36 9.21
N GLY A 7 -45.42 -59.37 8.75
CA GLY A 7 -44.28 -58.88 9.52
C GLY A 7 -44.12 -57.37 9.32
N LEU A 8 -44.20 -56.61 10.40
CA LEU A 8 -43.82 -55.20 10.43
C LEU A 8 -42.28 -55.06 10.42
N VAL A 9 -41.74 -54.52 9.36
CA VAL A 9 -40.35 -54.10 9.32
C VAL A 9 -40.27 -52.65 9.80
N SER A 10 -39.75 -52.42 10.99
CA SER A 10 -39.43 -51.09 11.51
C SER A 10 -38.13 -50.61 10.88
N ILE A 11 -38.26 -49.61 10.01
CA ILE A 11 -37.09 -48.90 9.44
C ILE A 11 -36.72 -47.80 10.46
N ILE A 12 -35.57 -48.01 11.11
CA ILE A 12 -34.91 -47.01 11.93
C ILE A 12 -34.15 -46.07 10.97
N PHE A 13 -34.70 -44.88 10.74
CA PHE A 13 -33.94 -43.80 10.09
C PHE A 13 -32.93 -43.24 11.09
N GLY A 14 -31.68 -43.66 10.92
CA GLY A 14 -30.56 -43.02 11.57
C GLY A 14 -30.36 -41.60 10.99
N LEU A 15 -30.65 -40.58 11.77
CA LEU A 15 -30.28 -39.21 11.46
C LEU A 15 -28.77 -39.09 11.58
N PHE A 16 -28.06 -39.30 10.46
CA PHE A 16 -26.72 -38.79 10.29
C PHE A 16 -26.83 -37.30 10.15
N GLY A 17 -26.61 -36.57 11.24
CA GLY A 17 -26.36 -35.16 11.20
C GLY A 17 -25.11 -34.87 10.41
N CYS A 18 -25.27 -34.51 9.13
CA CYS A 18 -24.23 -33.83 8.36
C CYS A 18 -23.93 -32.50 9.05
N TRP A 19 -22.87 -32.50 9.83
CA TRP A 19 -22.21 -31.25 10.18
C TRP A 19 -21.64 -30.69 8.87
N GLN A 20 -22.42 -29.89 8.16
CA GLN A 20 -21.86 -28.94 7.23
C GLN A 20 -20.97 -28.01 8.07
N MET A 21 -19.67 -28.28 8.04
CA MET A 21 -18.68 -27.26 8.36
C MET A 21 -19.00 -26.10 7.43
N GLY A 22 -19.55 -25.05 8.04
CA GLY A 22 -19.81 -23.81 7.34
C GLY A 22 -18.50 -23.38 6.68
N SER A 23 -18.44 -23.46 5.37
CA SER A 23 -17.53 -22.67 4.58
C SER A 23 -17.72 -21.25 5.09
N THR A 24 -16.77 -20.75 5.87
CA THR A 24 -16.66 -19.33 6.12
C THR A 24 -16.60 -18.72 4.74
N ALA A 25 -17.69 -18.09 4.34
CA ALA A 25 -17.73 -17.31 3.10
C ALA A 25 -16.53 -16.37 3.18
N ARG A 26 -15.49 -16.65 2.39
CA ARG A 26 -14.49 -15.65 2.06
C ARG A 26 -15.33 -14.54 1.47
N GLY A 27 -15.47 -13.44 2.22
CA GLY A 27 -16.14 -12.24 1.70
C GLY A 27 -15.57 -12.00 0.31
N GLU A 28 -16.43 -11.75 -0.67
CA GLU A 28 -16.02 -11.51 -2.04
C GLU A 28 -14.90 -10.45 -1.99
N VAL A 29 -13.70 -10.90 -2.33
CA VAL A 29 -12.54 -10.02 -2.44
C VAL A 29 -12.88 -9.05 -3.56
N PRO A 30 -12.91 -7.72 -3.33
CA PRO A 30 -13.21 -6.78 -4.39
C PRO A 30 -12.37 -7.07 -5.62
N GLU A 31 -13.04 -7.36 -6.73
CA GLU A 31 -12.35 -7.66 -7.97
C GLU A 31 -11.76 -6.40 -8.58
N PHE A 32 -10.58 -6.56 -9.16
CA PHE A 32 -10.06 -5.53 -10.05
C PHE A 32 -10.87 -5.52 -11.33
N ARG A 33 -11.40 -4.34 -11.70
CA ARG A 33 -12.12 -4.18 -12.96
C ARG A 33 -11.44 -3.12 -13.80
N VAL A 34 -11.24 -3.46 -15.08
CA VAL A 34 -10.95 -2.48 -16.11
C VAL A 34 -12.24 -2.25 -16.88
N ALA A 35 -12.83 -1.08 -16.75
CA ALA A 35 -14.05 -0.71 -17.45
C ALA A 35 -13.86 0.67 -18.09
N ASP A 36 -14.22 0.80 -19.37
CA ASP A 36 -14.14 2.05 -20.13
C ASP A 36 -12.75 2.72 -20.11
N GLY A 37 -11.68 1.91 -20.16
CA GLY A 37 -10.32 2.40 -20.10
C GLY A 37 -9.91 2.92 -18.72
N LYS A 38 -10.59 2.48 -17.66
CA LYS A 38 -10.25 2.80 -16.26
C LYS A 38 -10.02 1.53 -15.48
N VAL A 39 -8.96 1.53 -14.68
CA VAL A 39 -8.79 0.53 -13.64
C VAL A 39 -9.67 0.93 -12.45
N THR A 40 -10.60 0.09 -12.10
CA THR A 40 -11.44 0.29 -10.91
C THR A 40 -11.21 -0.85 -9.94
N LEU A 41 -10.97 -0.47 -8.68
CA LEU A 41 -11.00 -1.38 -7.56
C LEU A 41 -12.37 -1.23 -6.91
N GLN A 42 -13.17 -2.28 -6.92
CA GLN A 42 -14.48 -2.21 -6.28
C GLN A 42 -14.32 -1.90 -4.78
N GLY A 43 -15.05 -0.90 -4.30
CA GLY A 43 -14.99 -0.46 -2.90
C GLY A 43 -13.76 0.38 -2.55
N VAL A 44 -12.96 0.79 -3.54
CA VAL A 44 -11.79 1.65 -3.34
C VAL A 44 -12.04 3.04 -3.92
N GLY A 45 -11.74 4.04 -3.12
CA GLY A 45 -11.86 5.44 -3.48
C GLY A 45 -11.31 6.36 -2.39
N PRO A 46 -11.39 7.66 -2.58
CA PRO A 46 -10.84 8.65 -1.63
C PRO A 46 -11.50 8.62 -0.25
N ASP A 47 -12.71 8.05 -0.13
CA ASP A 47 -13.45 7.95 1.14
C ASP A 47 -13.01 6.77 2.02
N ASN A 48 -12.11 5.92 1.54
CA ASN A 48 -11.58 4.83 2.35
C ASN A 48 -10.68 5.35 3.46
N PRO A 49 -10.63 4.67 4.63
CA PRO A 49 -9.61 4.97 5.62
C PRO A 49 -8.22 4.66 5.05
N ILE A 50 -7.28 5.58 5.25
CA ILE A 50 -5.92 5.49 4.72
C ILE A 50 -4.92 5.48 5.88
N ILE A 51 -3.95 4.57 5.83
CA ILE A 51 -2.68 4.66 6.55
C ILE A 51 -1.57 4.86 5.52
N TYR A 52 -0.70 5.82 5.79
CA TYR A 52 0.50 6.07 5.03
C TYR A 52 1.70 5.54 5.80
N ASP A 53 2.47 4.62 5.19
CA ASP A 53 3.68 4.01 5.75
C ASP A 53 4.85 4.27 4.82
N ASN A 54 5.86 5.03 5.27
CA ASN A 54 6.97 5.46 4.43
C ASN A 54 8.30 5.46 5.20
N ASP A 55 9.39 5.36 4.47
CA ASP A 55 10.76 5.42 5.00
C ASP A 55 11.38 6.83 4.94
N TRP A 56 10.69 7.80 4.33
CA TRP A 56 10.99 9.24 4.32
C TRP A 56 12.30 9.61 3.62
N TRP A 57 12.84 8.69 2.86
CA TRP A 57 14.02 8.94 2.06
C TRP A 57 13.62 9.28 0.62
N PHE A 58 13.86 10.49 0.16
CA PHE A 58 13.50 11.05 -1.17
C PHE A 58 12.01 11.28 -1.44
N ASP A 59 11.12 10.82 -0.62
CA ASP A 59 9.70 10.79 -0.93
C ASP A 59 9.02 12.08 -0.53
N VAL A 60 9.40 13.17 -1.15
CA VAL A 60 8.95 14.51 -0.76
C VAL A 60 7.60 14.90 -1.34
N PHE A 61 7.06 14.12 -2.28
CA PHE A 61 5.88 14.58 -3.00
C PHE A 61 4.62 13.77 -2.70
N ASP A 62 4.74 12.53 -2.34
CA ASP A 62 3.61 11.67 -2.01
C ASP A 62 2.95 12.06 -0.69
N ASN A 63 3.74 12.24 0.39
CA ASN A 63 3.23 12.76 1.65
C ASN A 63 2.63 14.16 1.49
N ASN A 64 3.25 15.01 0.70
CA ASN A 64 2.78 16.38 0.49
C ASN A 64 1.40 16.39 -0.19
N TYR A 65 1.21 15.56 -1.20
CA TYR A 65 -0.07 15.42 -1.86
C TYR A 65 -1.15 14.82 -0.93
N LEU A 66 -0.81 13.76 -0.21
CA LEU A 66 -1.75 13.10 0.69
C LEU A 66 -2.18 13.99 1.84
N TRP A 67 -1.24 14.75 2.44
CA TRP A 67 -1.56 15.70 3.50
C TRP A 67 -2.39 16.88 3.01
N ALA A 68 -2.14 17.34 1.79
CA ALA A 68 -2.98 18.34 1.17
C ALA A 68 -4.42 17.83 0.97
N GLN A 69 -4.60 16.61 0.48
CA GLN A 69 -5.91 15.97 0.36
C GLN A 69 -6.60 15.81 1.73
N ALA A 70 -5.86 15.40 2.76
CA ALA A 70 -6.40 15.29 4.12
C ALA A 70 -6.81 16.66 4.67
N SER A 71 -6.00 17.71 4.42
CA SER A 71 -6.31 19.08 4.84
C SER A 71 -7.57 19.63 4.19
N LEU A 72 -7.81 19.28 2.93
CA LEU A 72 -9.03 19.62 2.18
C LEU A 72 -10.24 18.78 2.57
N GLY A 73 -10.08 17.79 3.46
CA GLY A 73 -11.14 16.84 3.81
C GLY A 73 -11.46 15.83 2.70
N ALA A 74 -10.58 15.71 1.71
CA ALA A 74 -10.72 14.81 0.57
C ALA A 74 -10.02 13.44 0.78
N ALA A 75 -9.37 13.22 1.93
CA ALA A 75 -8.78 11.96 2.34
C ALA A 75 -9.10 11.67 3.81
N ASP A 76 -9.51 10.43 4.11
CA ASP A 76 -9.68 9.93 5.48
C ASP A 76 -8.36 9.34 5.99
N LEU A 77 -7.36 10.20 6.23
CA LEU A 77 -6.03 9.80 6.71
C LEU A 77 -6.08 9.45 8.19
N ARG A 78 -5.80 8.20 8.53
CA ARG A 78 -5.89 7.62 9.87
C ARG A 78 -4.57 7.41 10.58
N GLY A 79 -3.46 7.54 9.86
CA GLY A 79 -2.12 7.40 10.44
C GLY A 79 -1.01 7.69 9.47
N ASN A 80 0.09 8.24 10.02
CA ASN A 80 1.37 8.36 9.37
C ASN A 80 2.35 7.44 10.09
N VAL A 81 2.81 6.42 9.42
CA VAL A 81 3.78 5.45 9.94
C VAL A 81 5.15 5.78 9.36
N VAL A 82 6.15 5.81 10.24
CA VAL A 82 7.55 6.00 9.85
C VAL A 82 8.24 4.66 9.98
N SER A 83 8.65 4.09 8.88
CA SER A 83 9.48 2.89 8.79
C SER A 83 10.93 3.27 8.50
N ARG A 84 11.87 2.40 8.84
CA ARG A 84 13.27 2.59 8.47
C ARG A 84 13.45 2.29 6.98
N ASP A 85 14.30 3.04 6.31
CA ASP A 85 14.78 2.64 4.99
C ASP A 85 15.57 1.32 5.09
N MET A 86 15.14 0.33 4.31
CA MET A 86 15.72 -1.02 4.29
C MET A 86 16.66 -1.22 3.09
N TRP A 87 17.09 -0.17 2.45
CA TRP A 87 17.99 -0.27 1.29
C TRP A 87 19.31 -0.94 1.69
N ASP A 88 19.69 -2.01 0.98
CA ASP A 88 20.91 -2.79 1.21
C ASP A 88 21.10 -3.28 2.68
N TRP A 89 20.01 -3.53 3.40
CA TRP A 89 20.06 -3.86 4.83
C TRP A 89 20.98 -5.05 5.17
N GLN A 90 21.20 -5.98 4.23
CA GLN A 90 22.12 -7.11 4.43
C GLN A 90 23.58 -6.69 4.46
N LYS A 91 23.92 -5.55 3.86
CA LYS A 91 25.26 -4.96 3.90
C LYS A 91 25.44 -3.97 5.05
N GLY A 92 24.37 -3.78 5.83
CA GLY A 92 24.24 -2.73 6.83
C GLY A 92 23.27 -1.66 6.32
N TYR A 93 22.44 -1.15 7.22
CA TYR A 93 21.48 -0.11 6.87
C TYR A 93 22.20 1.19 6.48
N LEU A 94 21.80 1.80 5.37
CA LEU A 94 22.35 3.10 4.94
C LEU A 94 21.95 4.24 5.88
N TYR A 95 20.69 4.19 6.36
CA TYR A 95 20.11 5.20 7.24
C TYR A 95 19.67 4.56 8.56
N SER A 96 19.74 5.34 9.63
CA SER A 96 19.17 4.95 10.91
C SER A 96 17.66 5.17 10.91
N PHE A 97 16.94 4.50 11.79
CA PHE A 97 15.52 4.78 12.00
C PHE A 97 15.30 6.24 12.44
N GLU A 98 16.20 6.74 13.28
CA GLU A 98 16.16 8.11 13.81
C GLU A 98 16.25 9.15 12.69
N GLN A 99 17.06 8.90 11.65
CA GLN A 99 17.10 9.81 10.48
C GLN A 99 15.76 9.87 9.75
N SER A 100 15.14 8.70 9.46
CA SER A 100 13.79 8.65 8.88
C SER A 100 12.76 9.37 9.76
N TRP A 101 12.89 9.21 11.09
CA TRP A 101 12.00 9.85 12.05
C TRP A 101 12.15 11.38 12.06
N GLU A 102 13.39 11.88 12.12
CA GLU A 102 13.70 13.32 12.12
C GLU A 102 13.22 13.99 10.82
N ASP A 103 13.40 13.34 9.68
CA ASP A 103 12.92 13.85 8.39
C ASP A 103 11.40 13.92 8.35
N ALA A 104 10.71 12.89 8.87
CA ALA A 104 9.27 12.88 8.99
C ALA A 104 8.75 13.96 9.95
N GLU A 105 9.40 14.14 11.12
CA GLU A 105 9.05 15.21 12.08
C GLU A 105 9.19 16.60 11.46
N LYS A 106 10.27 16.81 10.72
CA LYS A 106 10.49 18.06 10.00
C LYS A 106 9.39 18.30 8.96
N ALA A 107 9.08 17.30 8.15
CA ALA A 107 8.08 17.40 7.09
C ALA A 107 6.67 17.71 7.65
N ILE A 108 6.22 17.00 8.68
CA ILE A 108 4.90 17.21 9.29
C ILE A 108 4.82 18.58 10.00
N LYS A 109 5.94 19.02 10.60
CA LYS A 109 6.00 20.36 11.20
C LYS A 109 5.84 21.44 10.14
N LEU A 110 6.55 21.35 9.01
CA LEU A 110 6.43 22.31 7.92
C LEU A 110 5.00 22.37 7.37
N ALA A 111 4.35 21.21 7.23
CA ALA A 111 2.96 21.13 6.78
C ALA A 111 2.01 21.86 7.76
N ARG A 112 2.12 21.55 9.04
CA ARG A 112 1.26 22.16 10.10
C ARG A 112 1.53 23.64 10.28
N ASP A 113 2.78 24.06 10.26
CA ASP A 113 3.17 25.49 10.34
C ASP A 113 2.67 26.28 9.12
N SER A 114 2.41 25.62 8.02
CA SER A 114 1.83 26.21 6.81
C SER A 114 0.30 26.21 6.78
N GLY A 115 -0.35 25.70 7.83
CA GLY A 115 -1.81 25.72 7.96
C GLY A 115 -2.52 24.43 7.57
N LEU A 116 -1.82 23.40 7.11
CA LEU A 116 -2.44 22.11 6.79
C LEU A 116 -3.03 21.48 8.05
N LYS A 117 -4.22 20.88 7.89
CA LYS A 117 -5.03 20.30 8.97
C LYS A 117 -5.25 18.81 8.75
N ASN A 118 -5.84 18.13 9.74
CA ASN A 118 -6.23 16.73 9.66
C ASN A 118 -5.09 15.75 9.34
N ILE A 119 -3.85 16.13 9.69
CA ILE A 119 -2.67 15.29 9.55
C ILE A 119 -2.46 14.57 10.88
N PRO A 120 -2.60 13.22 10.93
CA PRO A 120 -2.33 12.45 12.14
C PRO A 120 -0.89 12.58 12.62
N ASP A 121 -0.66 12.34 13.91
CA ASP A 121 0.69 12.26 14.45
C ASP A 121 1.46 11.06 13.89
N LEU A 122 2.79 11.17 13.94
CA LEU A 122 3.67 10.11 13.49
C LEU A 122 3.61 8.91 14.43
N THR A 123 3.68 7.72 13.85
CA THR A 123 3.70 6.44 14.57
C THR A 123 4.91 5.64 14.14
N ARG A 124 5.63 5.05 15.10
CA ARG A 124 6.81 4.23 14.80
C ARG A 124 6.44 2.93 14.12
N GLY A 125 6.94 2.73 12.91
CA GLY A 125 6.88 1.51 12.12
C GLY A 125 8.07 0.58 12.40
N SER A 126 8.43 -0.22 11.42
CA SER A 126 9.51 -1.20 11.55
C SER A 126 10.88 -0.55 11.38
N ASP A 127 11.80 -0.91 12.27
CA ASP A 127 13.19 -0.44 12.31
C ASP A 127 14.19 -1.44 11.72
N ARG A 128 13.72 -2.63 11.37
CA ARG A 128 14.51 -3.72 10.78
C ARG A 128 13.68 -4.58 9.85
N ALA A 129 14.35 -5.17 8.85
CA ALA A 129 13.76 -6.10 7.91
C ALA A 129 13.31 -7.41 8.59
N LEU A 130 12.38 -8.13 7.97
CA LEU A 130 12.04 -9.49 8.35
C LEU A 130 13.04 -10.49 7.75
N GLU A 131 13.46 -11.44 8.57
CA GLU A 131 14.31 -12.53 8.11
C GLU A 131 13.45 -13.64 7.48
N ARG A 132 13.84 -14.08 6.29
CA ARG A 132 13.23 -15.25 5.67
C ARG A 132 13.66 -16.51 6.43
N PRO A 133 12.72 -17.34 6.96
CA PRO A 133 13.06 -18.56 7.65
C PRO A 133 13.71 -19.58 6.68
N GLU A 134 14.53 -20.48 7.22
CA GLU A 134 15.19 -21.54 6.44
C GLU A 134 14.18 -22.42 5.67
N SER A 135 13.01 -22.66 6.28
CA SER A 135 11.92 -23.41 5.65
C SER A 135 11.35 -22.73 4.41
N GLY A 136 11.56 -21.41 4.26
CA GLY A 136 10.95 -20.60 3.22
C GLY A 136 9.43 -20.43 3.34
N ARG A 137 8.83 -20.85 4.45
CA ARG A 137 7.39 -20.75 4.70
C ARG A 137 7.07 -19.44 5.41
N ILE A 138 6.04 -18.77 4.95
CA ILE A 138 5.60 -17.50 5.55
C ILE A 138 5.19 -17.70 7.02
N GLU A 139 4.55 -18.82 7.34
CA GLU A 139 4.04 -19.14 8.67
C GLU A 139 5.15 -19.31 9.72
N ASP A 140 6.36 -19.59 9.27
CA ASP A 140 7.52 -19.75 10.15
C ASP A 140 8.31 -18.44 10.36
N THR A 141 7.85 -17.36 9.73
CA THR A 141 8.46 -16.03 9.88
C THR A 141 8.16 -15.45 11.26
N MET A 142 9.21 -15.05 11.98
CA MET A 142 9.07 -14.40 13.28
C MET A 142 8.71 -12.93 13.11
N PRO A 143 7.52 -12.49 13.52
CA PRO A 143 7.13 -11.09 13.43
C PRO A 143 7.81 -10.23 14.50
N HIS A 144 7.97 -8.95 14.19
CA HIS A 144 8.46 -7.92 15.11
C HIS A 144 7.44 -6.78 15.22
N PRO A 145 6.36 -6.97 16.01
CA PRO A 145 5.25 -6.00 16.07
C PRO A 145 5.68 -4.63 16.57
N THR A 146 5.28 -3.60 15.86
CA THR A 146 5.57 -2.19 16.19
C THR A 146 4.30 -1.42 16.54
N ALA A 147 4.42 -0.17 16.94
CA ALA A 147 3.25 0.70 17.11
C ALA A 147 2.49 0.87 15.78
N GLY A 148 3.22 1.03 14.66
CA GLY A 148 2.64 1.14 13.32
C GLY A 148 1.90 -0.13 12.89
N SER A 149 2.47 -1.32 13.10
CA SER A 149 1.77 -2.57 12.76
C SER A 149 0.51 -2.76 13.61
N ARG A 150 0.52 -2.39 14.89
CA ARG A 150 -0.67 -2.40 15.73
C ARG A 150 -1.73 -1.38 15.29
N LEU A 151 -1.30 -0.20 14.81
CA LEU A 151 -2.21 0.79 14.23
C LEU A 151 -2.90 0.23 12.98
N ILE A 152 -2.16 -0.40 12.07
CA ILE A 152 -2.70 -1.07 10.88
C ILE A 152 -3.75 -2.11 11.30
N VAL A 153 -3.42 -3.00 12.26
CA VAL A 153 -4.37 -4.00 12.78
C VAL A 153 -5.64 -3.33 13.28
N ALA A 154 -5.52 -2.33 14.15
CA ALA A 154 -6.66 -1.65 14.75
C ALA A 154 -7.56 -0.95 13.72
N GLN A 155 -7.01 -0.38 12.66
CA GLN A 155 -7.78 0.25 11.60
C GLN A 155 -8.40 -0.78 10.64
N ALA A 156 -7.68 -1.86 10.30
CA ALA A 156 -8.21 -2.93 9.47
C ALA A 156 -9.35 -3.71 10.15
N GLN A 157 -9.32 -3.87 11.46
CA GLN A 157 -10.42 -4.47 12.24
C GLN A 157 -11.71 -3.62 12.20
N ARG A 158 -11.62 -2.32 11.95
CA ARG A 158 -12.76 -1.40 11.79
C ARG A 158 -13.26 -1.31 10.35
N ALA A 159 -12.43 -1.72 9.41
CA ALA A 159 -12.75 -1.75 8.00
C ALA A 159 -13.49 -3.03 7.61
N THR A 160 -13.98 -3.08 6.38
CA THR A 160 -14.66 -4.27 5.83
C THR A 160 -14.11 -4.58 4.44
N PRO A 161 -14.32 -5.78 3.89
CA PRO A 161 -13.92 -6.08 2.52
C PRO A 161 -14.53 -5.15 1.47
N GLN A 162 -15.72 -4.58 1.73
CA GLN A 162 -16.42 -3.66 0.83
C GLN A 162 -15.96 -2.20 0.97
N LYS A 163 -15.41 -1.85 2.13
CA LYS A 163 -14.76 -0.57 2.41
C LYS A 163 -13.44 -0.82 3.14
N PRO A 164 -12.42 -1.30 2.42
CA PRO A 164 -11.17 -1.72 3.04
C PRO A 164 -10.34 -0.53 3.52
N LEU A 165 -9.47 -0.82 4.49
CA LEU A 165 -8.35 0.04 4.81
C LEU A 165 -7.38 0.07 3.63
N LEU A 166 -7.00 1.25 3.17
CA LEU A 166 -5.92 1.42 2.23
C LEU A 166 -4.62 1.68 2.99
N VAL A 167 -3.62 0.83 2.80
CA VAL A 167 -2.27 1.08 3.30
C VAL A 167 -1.41 1.51 2.13
N ILE A 168 -1.00 2.76 2.16
CA ILE A 168 -0.11 3.33 1.14
C ILE A 168 1.33 3.13 1.64
N ALA A 169 2.06 2.24 0.98
CA ALA A 169 3.43 1.89 1.34
C ALA A 169 4.42 2.55 0.37
N GLY A 170 5.01 3.68 0.78
CA GLY A 170 6.05 4.39 0.03
C GLY A 170 7.46 3.81 0.27
N GLY A 171 7.63 3.05 1.34
CA GLY A 171 8.87 2.39 1.73
C GLY A 171 8.77 0.87 1.76
N PRO A 172 9.59 0.20 2.61
CA PRO A 172 9.53 -1.24 2.80
C PRO A 172 8.21 -1.64 3.45
N GLN A 173 7.65 -2.76 3.01
CA GLN A 173 6.36 -3.25 3.51
C GLN A 173 6.47 -4.03 4.84
N THR A 174 7.56 -3.87 5.56
CA THR A 174 7.86 -4.62 6.78
C THR A 174 6.82 -4.41 7.87
N THR A 175 6.35 -3.18 8.05
CA THR A 175 5.31 -2.86 9.05
C THR A 175 3.98 -3.53 8.72
N VAL A 176 3.62 -3.54 7.44
CA VAL A 176 2.41 -4.21 6.93
C VAL A 176 2.53 -5.72 7.10
N ALA A 177 3.68 -6.31 6.74
CA ALA A 177 3.91 -7.73 6.91
C ALA A 177 3.83 -8.15 8.38
N ASN A 178 4.38 -7.36 9.29
CA ASN A 178 4.25 -7.58 10.74
C ASN A 178 2.79 -7.56 11.22
N ALA A 179 1.97 -6.66 10.68
CA ALA A 179 0.53 -6.64 10.98
C ALA A 179 -0.18 -7.91 10.52
N LEU A 180 0.10 -8.35 9.28
CA LEU A 180 -0.49 -9.57 8.69
C LEU A 180 -0.02 -10.87 9.34
N LEU A 181 1.25 -10.94 9.77
CA LEU A 181 1.78 -12.11 10.49
C LEU A 181 1.21 -12.22 11.90
N THR A 182 0.98 -11.08 12.55
CA THR A 182 0.45 -11.04 13.92
C THR A 182 -1.07 -11.27 13.94
N ASN A 183 -1.79 -10.74 12.96
CA ASN A 183 -3.25 -10.76 12.87
C ASN A 183 -3.69 -11.08 11.44
N PRO A 184 -3.55 -12.34 10.97
CA PRO A 184 -3.84 -12.69 9.58
C PRO A 184 -5.30 -12.50 9.15
N GLU A 185 -6.22 -12.46 10.10
CA GLU A 185 -7.66 -12.25 9.88
C GLU A 185 -8.00 -10.86 9.34
N ILE A 186 -7.07 -9.89 9.42
CA ILE A 186 -7.30 -8.54 8.87
C ILE A 186 -7.14 -8.47 7.35
N ALA A 187 -6.49 -9.46 6.75
CA ALA A 187 -6.13 -9.46 5.34
C ALA A 187 -7.28 -9.15 4.36
N PRO A 188 -8.51 -9.68 4.55
CA PRO A 188 -9.64 -9.33 3.68
C PRO A 188 -10.09 -7.87 3.77
N ASN A 189 -9.81 -7.22 4.89
CA ASN A 189 -10.26 -5.87 5.20
C ASN A 189 -9.30 -4.77 4.75
N MET A 190 -8.25 -5.12 4.00
CA MET A 190 -7.26 -4.14 3.58
C MET A 190 -6.78 -4.35 2.16
N ILE A 191 -6.29 -3.28 1.56
CA ILE A 191 -5.56 -3.28 0.29
C ILE A 191 -4.28 -2.49 0.49
N VAL A 192 -3.16 -3.04 0.02
CA VAL A 192 -1.86 -2.38 0.08
C VAL A 192 -1.52 -1.81 -1.28
N PHE A 193 -1.30 -0.50 -1.32
CA PHE A 193 -0.75 0.19 -2.47
C PHE A 193 0.75 0.32 -2.28
N ASN A 194 1.49 -0.47 -3.03
CA ASN A 194 2.94 -0.37 -3.04
C ASN A 194 3.37 0.70 -4.03
N LEU A 195 3.86 1.79 -3.53
CA LEU A 195 4.35 2.91 -4.35
C LEU A 195 5.74 2.64 -4.92
N THR A 196 6.49 1.74 -4.30
CA THR A 196 7.80 1.33 -4.79
C THR A 196 7.69 0.19 -5.78
N VAL A 197 8.47 0.28 -6.81
CA VAL A 197 8.49 -0.68 -7.90
C VAL A 197 8.79 -2.10 -7.43
N ASN A 198 7.94 -3.05 -7.85
CA ASN A 198 8.12 -4.49 -7.62
C ASN A 198 8.26 -4.88 -6.16
N GLY A 199 7.52 -4.26 -5.26
CA GLY A 199 7.34 -4.68 -3.85
C GLY A 199 8.57 -5.04 -3.03
N GLY A 200 9.64 -5.27 -3.67
CA GLY A 200 10.93 -5.70 -3.17
C GLY A 200 12.02 -5.10 -4.03
N TYR A 201 12.02 -3.78 -4.20
CA TYR A 201 13.12 -3.13 -4.89
C TYR A 201 14.46 -3.54 -4.26
N ASN A 202 15.50 -3.65 -5.08
CA ASN A 202 16.82 -4.09 -4.66
C ASN A 202 17.21 -3.48 -3.33
N GLY A 203 17.33 -4.33 -2.32
CA GLY A 203 17.80 -3.93 -1.01
C GLY A 203 16.75 -3.49 -0.02
N LYS A 204 15.50 -3.26 -0.41
CA LYS A 204 14.38 -3.15 0.51
C LYS A 204 13.96 -4.55 0.99
N ASP A 205 13.09 -4.66 1.98
CA ASP A 205 12.67 -5.94 2.57
C ASP A 205 11.76 -6.74 1.62
N GLY A 206 12.38 -7.45 0.67
CA GLY A 206 11.66 -8.24 -0.32
C GLY A 206 10.87 -9.42 0.27
N TRP A 207 11.28 -9.95 1.44
CA TRP A 207 10.53 -10.99 2.11
C TRP A 207 9.21 -10.47 2.66
N SER A 208 9.23 -9.31 3.29
CA SER A 208 8.02 -8.62 3.75
C SER A 208 7.07 -8.31 2.59
N ALA A 209 7.58 -7.79 1.48
CA ALA A 209 6.79 -7.51 0.30
C ALA A 209 6.15 -8.77 -0.29
N TYR A 210 6.88 -9.90 -0.31
CA TYR A 210 6.34 -11.19 -0.70
C TYR A 210 5.21 -11.68 0.22
N ILE A 211 5.38 -11.53 1.55
CA ILE A 211 4.34 -11.84 2.52
C ILE A 211 3.07 -11.04 2.25
N VAL A 212 3.22 -9.73 2.04
CA VAL A 212 2.09 -8.83 1.74
C VAL A 212 1.37 -9.28 0.47
N ALA A 213 2.12 -9.53 -0.60
CA ALA A 213 1.55 -9.98 -1.88
C ALA A 213 0.79 -11.32 -1.76
N LYS A 214 1.28 -12.24 -0.91
CA LYS A 214 0.65 -13.56 -0.70
C LYS A 214 -0.54 -13.55 0.26
N LYS A 215 -0.57 -12.63 1.21
CA LYS A 215 -1.54 -12.66 2.31
C LYS A 215 -2.71 -11.71 2.12
N THR A 216 -2.52 -10.62 1.37
CA THR A 216 -3.58 -9.64 1.15
C THR A 216 -3.61 -9.15 -0.31
N ARG A 217 -4.61 -8.35 -0.62
CA ARG A 217 -4.67 -7.69 -1.91
C ARG A 217 -3.64 -6.59 -1.97
N SER A 218 -2.80 -6.60 -2.99
CA SER A 218 -1.85 -5.54 -3.22
C SER A 218 -1.88 -5.03 -4.65
N VAL A 219 -1.67 -3.74 -4.79
CA VAL A 219 -1.48 -3.05 -6.06
C VAL A 219 -0.01 -2.70 -6.14
N ASP A 220 0.65 -3.17 -7.18
CA ASP A 220 2.06 -2.96 -7.40
C ASP A 220 2.27 -2.09 -8.65
N TRP A 221 3.09 -1.07 -8.50
CA TRP A 221 3.45 -0.24 -9.61
C TRP A 221 4.54 -0.93 -10.44
N GLY A 222 4.15 -1.55 -11.54
CA GLY A 222 5.03 -2.38 -12.39
C GLY A 222 6.01 -1.60 -13.26
N GLY A 223 6.15 -0.33 -13.01
CA GLY A 223 6.86 0.58 -13.90
C GLY A 223 8.38 0.55 -13.85
N GLY A 224 9.00 -0.19 -12.96
CA GLY A 224 10.43 -0.49 -12.90
C GLY A 224 11.41 0.68 -12.84
N ASP A 225 11.17 1.76 -13.54
CA ASP A 225 12.16 2.81 -13.78
C ASP A 225 11.51 4.20 -13.86
N PHE A 226 10.64 4.53 -12.89
CA PHE A 226 10.16 5.91 -12.79
C PHE A 226 11.30 6.90 -12.51
N TRP A 227 12.37 6.39 -11.93
CA TRP A 227 13.57 7.16 -11.60
C TRP A 227 14.35 7.63 -12.82
N ASP A 228 14.09 7.06 -13.99
CA ASP A 228 15.07 7.19 -15.07
C ASP A 228 14.68 8.11 -16.21
N ARG A 229 13.40 8.48 -16.40
CA ARG A 229 13.18 8.83 -17.80
C ARG A 229 12.36 10.04 -18.15
N ASP A 230 11.38 10.37 -17.41
CA ASP A 230 10.55 11.47 -17.91
C ASP A 230 10.29 12.42 -16.75
N SER A 231 11.16 13.37 -16.63
CA SER A 231 11.00 14.51 -15.74
C SER A 231 9.61 15.10 -15.90
N VAL A 232 8.70 14.62 -15.07
CA VAL A 232 7.34 15.11 -15.07
C VAL A 232 7.29 16.46 -14.39
N PHE A 233 8.10 16.66 -13.36
CA PHE A 233 8.20 17.93 -12.65
C PHE A 233 9.26 18.84 -13.25
N GLN A 234 8.90 20.10 -13.43
CA GLN A 234 9.82 21.16 -13.77
C GLN A 234 9.98 22.08 -12.54
N ALA A 235 11.18 22.54 -12.25
CA ALA A 235 11.40 23.49 -11.13
C ALA A 235 10.47 24.71 -11.23
N ALA A 236 10.21 25.20 -12.43
CA ALA A 236 9.31 26.30 -12.70
C ALA A 236 7.85 26.06 -12.27
N ASP A 237 7.41 24.79 -12.19
CA ASP A 237 6.06 24.48 -11.73
C ASP A 237 5.88 24.75 -10.25
N PHE A 238 6.94 24.50 -9.47
CA PHE A 238 6.96 24.76 -8.04
C PHE A 238 7.00 26.25 -7.73
N ASP A 239 7.58 27.06 -8.61
CA ASP A 239 7.59 28.54 -8.45
C ASP A 239 6.18 29.13 -8.43
N LEU A 240 5.22 28.43 -9.03
CA LEU A 240 3.82 28.83 -9.05
C LEU A 240 3.04 28.44 -7.78
N LEU A 241 3.63 27.72 -6.86
CA LEU A 241 3.02 27.36 -5.57
C LEU A 241 3.05 28.60 -4.62
N PRO A 242 2.08 28.69 -3.71
CA PRO A 242 2.08 29.74 -2.67
C PRO A 242 3.40 29.75 -1.86
N GLU A 243 3.77 30.87 -1.29
CA GLU A 243 4.95 30.98 -0.43
C GLU A 243 4.55 30.67 1.03
N ASN A 244 5.03 29.55 1.53
CA ASN A 244 4.92 29.13 2.93
C ASN A 244 6.04 28.11 3.25
N PRO A 245 6.28 27.72 4.51
CA PRO A 245 7.35 26.80 4.88
C PRO A 245 7.28 25.46 4.12
N PHE A 246 6.09 24.91 3.91
CA PHE A 246 5.85 23.64 3.25
C PHE A 246 6.23 23.66 1.75
N THR A 247 5.71 24.62 1.02
CA THR A 247 6.01 24.76 -0.41
C THR A 247 7.42 25.26 -0.67
N SER A 248 7.98 26.08 0.22
CA SER A 248 9.37 26.54 0.13
C SER A 248 10.36 25.40 0.31
N ASP A 249 10.08 24.42 1.19
CA ASP A 249 10.89 23.22 1.32
C ASP A 249 10.83 22.37 0.05
N MET A 250 9.66 22.21 -0.55
CA MET A 250 9.51 21.52 -1.85
C MET A 250 10.31 22.22 -2.96
N LYS A 251 10.20 23.56 -3.05
CA LYS A 251 10.96 24.37 -4.01
C LYS A 251 12.47 24.22 -3.81
N ARG A 252 12.93 24.21 -2.57
CA ARG A 252 14.33 24.00 -2.21
C ARG A 252 14.77 22.60 -2.66
N PHE A 253 14.02 21.57 -2.28
CA PHE A 253 14.34 20.19 -2.57
C PHE A 253 14.48 19.94 -4.06
N ILE A 254 13.52 20.39 -4.89
CA ILE A 254 13.55 20.20 -6.34
C ILE A 254 14.79 20.86 -7.00
N ARG A 255 15.38 21.85 -6.35
CA ARG A 255 16.53 22.60 -6.90
C ARG A 255 17.88 22.13 -6.39
N THR A 256 17.94 21.60 -5.17
CA THR A 256 19.23 21.43 -4.48
C THR A 256 19.58 20.00 -4.12
N ASP A 257 18.63 19.20 -3.71
CA ASP A 257 18.96 17.94 -3.02
C ASP A 257 18.99 16.72 -3.90
N LEU A 258 18.39 16.83 -5.09
CA LEU A 258 18.42 15.73 -6.00
C LEU A 258 18.91 16.25 -7.36
N GLY A 259 20.02 16.01 -7.84
CA GLY A 259 20.28 16.05 -9.29
C GLY A 259 19.27 15.23 -10.12
N ARG A 260 18.22 14.73 -9.48
CA ARG A 260 17.07 13.94 -9.93
C ARG A 260 15.74 14.69 -9.77
N ALA A 261 15.78 15.97 -9.62
CA ALA A 261 14.70 16.87 -9.25
C ALA A 261 13.44 16.85 -10.13
N ASN A 262 13.34 15.95 -11.06
CA ASN A 262 12.30 15.95 -12.07
C ASN A 262 11.32 14.78 -11.94
N GLN A 263 11.38 14.04 -10.85
CA GLN A 263 10.61 12.80 -10.72
C GLN A 263 9.42 12.99 -9.79
N LEU A 264 8.27 12.53 -10.22
CA LEU A 264 7.07 12.46 -9.41
C LEU A 264 7.22 11.44 -8.26
N GLY A 265 8.24 10.59 -8.33
CA GLY A 265 8.51 9.57 -7.34
C GLY A 265 7.28 8.69 -7.10
N ASP A 266 7.07 8.36 -5.88
CA ASP A 266 5.96 7.54 -5.42
C ASP A 266 4.60 8.27 -5.45
N GLY A 267 4.60 9.59 -5.67
CA GLY A 267 3.38 10.38 -5.72
C GLY A 267 2.46 10.06 -6.90
N ALA A 268 3.01 9.61 -8.04
CA ALA A 268 2.20 9.31 -9.22
C ALA A 268 1.15 8.20 -8.99
N PRO A 269 1.48 7.06 -8.36
CA PRO A 269 0.49 6.04 -8.01
C PRO A 269 -0.56 6.53 -7.03
N LEU A 270 -0.19 7.35 -6.09
CA LEU A 270 -1.09 7.88 -5.07
C LEU A 270 -2.20 8.75 -5.67
N VAL A 271 -1.86 9.58 -6.65
CA VAL A 271 -2.81 10.48 -7.32
C VAL A 271 -4.00 9.73 -7.94
N TRP A 272 -3.83 8.48 -8.31
CA TRP A 272 -4.90 7.66 -8.90
C TRP A 272 -6.16 7.58 -8.03
N LEU A 273 -6.05 7.58 -6.71
CA LEU A 273 -7.22 7.52 -5.83
C LEU A 273 -8.20 8.67 -6.08
N TRP A 274 -7.71 9.84 -6.50
CA TRP A 274 -8.50 11.03 -6.80
C TRP A 274 -8.65 11.28 -8.29
N GLN A 275 -7.74 10.74 -9.11
CA GLN A 275 -7.75 10.87 -10.56
C GLN A 275 -7.60 9.49 -11.23
N PRO A 276 -8.68 8.67 -11.26
CA PRO A 276 -8.60 7.28 -11.75
C PRO A 276 -8.16 7.13 -13.22
N LYS A 277 -8.23 8.22 -14.00
CA LYS A 277 -7.77 8.23 -15.40
C LYS A 277 -6.25 8.23 -15.53
N CYS A 278 -5.52 8.38 -14.43
CA CYS A 278 -4.06 8.30 -14.44
C CYS A 278 -3.55 6.91 -14.86
N TRP A 279 -4.36 5.87 -14.65
CA TRP A 279 -4.04 4.51 -15.08
C TRP A 279 -5.14 4.00 -16.01
N THR A 280 -4.72 3.37 -17.08
CA THR A 280 -5.66 2.87 -18.11
C THR A 280 -5.72 1.36 -18.19
N ASP A 281 -4.74 0.67 -17.61
CA ASP A 281 -4.64 -0.78 -17.69
C ASP A 281 -3.96 -1.37 -16.47
N ALA A 282 -4.24 -2.62 -16.16
CA ALA A 282 -3.62 -3.38 -15.11
C ALA A 282 -3.67 -4.88 -15.41
N VAL A 283 -2.70 -5.61 -14.89
CA VAL A 283 -2.57 -7.05 -15.06
C VAL A 283 -2.47 -7.72 -13.70
N VAL A 284 -3.24 -8.78 -13.48
CA VAL A 284 -3.13 -9.60 -12.26
C VAL A 284 -2.03 -10.63 -12.48
N LYS A 285 -1.03 -10.65 -11.58
CA LYS A 285 0.13 -11.53 -11.67
C LYS A 285 0.33 -12.35 -10.40
N GLY A 286 0.71 -13.61 -10.57
CA GLY A 286 1.27 -14.40 -9.49
C GLY A 286 2.68 -13.92 -9.13
N VAL A 287 3.10 -14.15 -7.89
CA VAL A 287 4.43 -13.78 -7.42
C VAL A 287 5.20 -14.97 -6.88
N GLU A 288 6.50 -14.98 -7.11
CA GLU A 288 7.45 -15.97 -6.60
C GLU A 288 8.62 -15.27 -5.93
N PHE A 289 9.11 -15.86 -4.83
CA PHE A 289 10.30 -15.38 -4.15
C PHE A 289 11.48 -16.27 -4.53
N HIS A 290 12.49 -15.66 -5.16
CA HIS A 290 13.70 -16.39 -5.56
C HIS A 290 14.71 -16.39 -4.40
N GLY A 291 15.14 -17.57 -3.98
CA GLY A 291 15.91 -17.81 -2.75
C GLY A 291 17.20 -17.01 -2.59
N ASN A 292 17.83 -16.59 -3.69
CA ASN A 292 19.03 -15.76 -3.69
C ASN A 292 18.74 -14.29 -4.04
N SER A 293 17.48 -13.97 -4.29
CA SER A 293 17.03 -12.61 -4.59
C SER A 293 16.44 -11.98 -3.34
N MET A 294 16.70 -10.72 -3.17
CA MET A 294 16.06 -9.90 -2.15
C MET A 294 14.63 -9.49 -2.53
N ARG A 295 14.14 -9.98 -3.66
CA ARG A 295 12.89 -9.58 -4.28
C ARG A 295 11.99 -10.76 -4.53
N TYR A 296 10.70 -10.53 -4.52
CA TYR A 296 9.80 -11.37 -5.28
C TYR A 296 9.76 -10.92 -6.75
N THR A 297 9.32 -11.81 -7.62
CA THR A 297 9.13 -11.51 -9.05
C THR A 297 7.70 -11.81 -9.43
N ALA A 298 7.06 -10.90 -10.14
CA ALA A 298 5.78 -11.16 -10.78
C ALA A 298 6.00 -12.06 -12.01
N VAL A 299 5.49 -13.28 -11.99
CA VAL A 299 5.94 -14.35 -12.91
C VAL A 299 5.00 -14.65 -14.05
N SER A 300 3.72 -14.37 -13.93
CA SER A 300 2.75 -14.71 -14.99
C SER A 300 1.49 -13.89 -14.89
N GLU A 301 0.85 -13.67 -16.03
CA GLU A 301 -0.53 -13.23 -16.08
C GLU A 301 -1.44 -14.42 -15.68
N ARG A 302 -2.32 -14.17 -14.74
CA ARG A 302 -3.31 -15.13 -14.29
C ARG A 302 -4.61 -14.39 -14.03
N ASN A 303 -5.73 -15.08 -14.21
CA ASN A 303 -7.03 -14.58 -13.77
C ASN A 303 -7.11 -14.52 -12.24
N GLU A 304 -6.33 -15.36 -11.58
CA GLU A 304 -6.15 -15.39 -10.13
C GLU A 304 -4.66 -15.19 -9.85
N GLY A 305 -4.32 -14.12 -9.19
CA GLY A 305 -2.94 -13.77 -8.85
C GLY A 305 -2.85 -13.08 -7.51
N ASP A 306 -1.61 -12.88 -7.05
CA ASP A 306 -1.35 -12.32 -5.73
C ASP A 306 -1.35 -10.77 -5.77
N VAL A 307 -0.96 -10.18 -6.91
CA VAL A 307 -0.84 -8.72 -7.05
C VAL A 307 -1.49 -8.20 -8.33
N LEU A 308 -2.01 -6.98 -8.26
CA LEU A 308 -2.35 -6.18 -9.42
C LEU A 308 -1.15 -5.33 -9.82
N VAL A 309 -0.62 -5.59 -11.00
CA VAL A 309 0.50 -4.82 -11.55
C VAL A 309 -0.01 -3.77 -12.52
N ILE A 310 0.39 -2.52 -12.31
CA ILE A 310 0.10 -1.41 -13.22
C ILE A 310 1.30 -1.26 -14.16
N PRO A 311 1.17 -1.58 -15.46
CA PRO A 311 2.27 -1.40 -16.41
C PRO A 311 2.63 0.08 -16.58
N LYS A 312 3.90 0.38 -16.72
CA LYS A 312 4.39 1.76 -16.92
C LYS A 312 3.69 2.48 -18.08
N GLN A 313 3.53 1.80 -19.20
CA GLN A 313 2.90 2.35 -20.41
C GLN A 313 1.42 2.71 -20.24
N SER A 314 0.76 2.19 -19.20
CA SER A 314 -0.63 2.51 -18.91
C SER A 314 -0.81 3.76 -18.05
N THR A 315 0.29 4.37 -17.62
CA THR A 315 0.29 5.53 -16.73
C THR A 315 0.28 6.83 -17.50
N ASN A 316 -0.62 7.72 -17.13
CA ASN A 316 -0.63 9.09 -17.61
C ASN A 316 0.05 10.02 -16.59
N LEU A 317 1.38 10.16 -16.71
CA LEU A 317 2.18 10.98 -15.80
C LEU A 317 1.83 12.47 -15.90
N GLN A 318 1.48 12.96 -17.08
CA GLN A 318 1.08 14.35 -17.25
C GLN A 318 -0.19 14.67 -16.44
N LEU A 319 -1.19 13.79 -16.52
CA LEU A 319 -2.42 13.95 -15.75
C LEU A 319 -2.16 13.85 -14.23
N SER A 320 -1.25 12.98 -13.81
CA SER A 320 -0.82 12.87 -12.41
C SER A 320 -0.18 14.17 -11.92
N ARG A 321 0.70 14.76 -12.73
CA ARG A 321 1.35 16.04 -12.44
C ARG A 321 0.32 17.19 -12.36
N GLU A 322 -0.59 17.27 -13.31
CA GLU A 322 -1.64 18.29 -13.33
C GLU A 322 -2.50 18.23 -12.07
N GLU A 323 -2.90 17.03 -11.66
CA GLU A 323 -3.69 16.83 -10.45
C GLU A 323 -2.90 17.19 -9.18
N PHE A 324 -1.63 16.80 -9.10
CA PHE A 324 -0.76 17.16 -7.98
C PHE A 324 -0.72 18.68 -7.77
N PHE A 325 -0.41 19.44 -8.83
CA PHE A 325 -0.34 20.91 -8.73
C PHE A 325 -1.70 21.56 -8.54
N ARG A 326 -2.77 20.99 -9.10
CA ARG A 326 -4.14 21.46 -8.88
C ARG A 326 -4.47 21.48 -7.38
N VAL A 327 -4.14 20.39 -6.67
CA VAL A 327 -4.39 20.27 -5.24
C VAL A 327 -3.56 21.28 -4.45
N LEU A 328 -2.26 21.35 -4.70
CA LEU A 328 -1.36 22.26 -3.99
C LEU A 328 -1.60 23.76 -4.26
N LYS A 329 -2.32 24.09 -5.33
CA LYS A 329 -2.73 25.46 -5.67
C LYS A 329 -4.14 25.81 -5.19
N THR A 330 -4.81 24.92 -4.47
CA THR A 330 -6.16 25.18 -3.94
C THR A 330 -6.11 26.35 -2.95
N PRO A 331 -6.91 27.42 -3.14
CA PRO A 331 -6.79 28.66 -2.35
C PRO A 331 -6.92 28.48 -0.83
N ASP A 332 -7.78 27.55 -0.39
CA ASP A 332 -8.10 27.32 1.01
C ASP A 332 -7.25 26.20 1.65
N LEU A 333 -6.18 25.78 1.00
CA LEU A 333 -5.32 24.71 1.49
C LEU A 333 -4.46 25.14 2.69
N PHE A 334 -3.99 26.40 2.69
CA PHE A 334 -3.05 26.96 3.65
C PHE A 334 -3.62 28.07 4.49
#